data_7a2c2257de13e1a1720beecb26fa3177
#
_entry.id   7a2c2257de13e1a1720beecb26fa3177
#
_cell.length_a   1.000
_cell.length_b   1.000
_cell.length_c   1.000
_cell.angle_alpha   90.00
_cell.angle_beta   90.00
_cell.angle_gamma   90.00
#
_symmetry.space_group_name_H-M   'P 1'
#
loop_
_entity.id
_entity.type
_entity.pdbx_description
1 polymer ?
#
loop_
_entity_poly.entity_id
_entity_poly.type
_entity_poly.pdbx_seq_one_letter_code
_entity_poly.pdbx_strand_id
1 'polypeptide(L)'
;MKRTKRIIDIGIIALLVVAAIGLLAFSWGGGKPNDLSIPVGSFEFTDQDGGQVGLDDLKGKVWVAHFMFTNCSTVCPTLTANMAKLQSEIKSAGLKADLVSFSVDPEKDTPEALKTYIGKFTDDLSNWHALTGYSFEDIQAFGQLSFKTAIQKDAIGDQVIHGISFYLVDASGTIVTKYDGQDPPYSQIIKHIKALSR
;
A
#
# COMPACT_ATOMS: atom_id res chain seq x y z
N MET A 1 30.69 17.48 -52.54
CA MET A 1 31.06 17.39 -51.12
C MET A 1 30.03 18.01 -50.11
N LYS A 2 29.43 19.18 -50.35
CA LYS A 2 28.45 19.79 -49.43
C LYS A 2 27.10 19.02 -49.30
N ARG A 3 26.62 18.37 -50.35
CA ARG A 3 25.35 17.62 -50.36
C ARG A 3 25.43 16.30 -49.58
N THR A 4 26.56 15.60 -49.65
CA THR A 4 26.77 14.34 -48.91
C THR A 4 26.89 14.55 -47.40
N LYS A 5 27.55 15.65 -46.96
CA LYS A 5 27.59 16.03 -45.52
C LYS A 5 26.20 16.27 -44.97
N ARG A 6 25.34 17.06 -45.65
CA ARG A 6 23.96 17.34 -45.20
C ARG A 6 23.10 16.08 -45.05
N ILE A 7 23.26 15.09 -45.94
CA ILE A 7 22.51 13.83 -45.85
C ILE A 7 22.94 13.02 -44.63
N ILE A 8 24.26 13.00 -44.35
CA ILE A 8 24.82 12.31 -43.16
C ILE A 8 24.34 13.00 -41.86
N ASP A 9 24.37 14.34 -41.82
CA ASP A 9 23.94 15.09 -40.65
C ASP A 9 22.43 14.88 -40.34
N ILE A 10 21.58 14.84 -41.37
CA ILE A 10 20.13 14.57 -41.23
C ILE A 10 19.91 13.13 -40.73
N GLY A 11 20.68 12.16 -41.24
CA GLY A 11 20.61 10.77 -40.81
C GLY A 11 20.98 10.58 -39.35
N ILE A 12 22.00 11.25 -38.85
CA ILE A 12 22.46 11.20 -37.47
C ILE A 12 21.41 11.85 -36.55
N ILE A 13 20.85 13.01 -36.93
CA ILE A 13 19.79 13.68 -36.15
C ILE A 13 18.54 12.80 -36.03
N ALA A 14 18.10 12.18 -37.13
CA ALA A 14 16.96 11.28 -37.14
C ALA A 14 17.18 10.07 -36.21
N LEU A 15 18.39 9.51 -36.23
CA LEU A 15 18.75 8.38 -35.35
C LEU A 15 18.79 8.76 -33.88
N LEU A 16 19.26 9.96 -33.54
CA LEU A 16 19.26 10.49 -32.17
C LEU A 16 17.82 10.78 -31.66
N VAL A 17 16.96 11.30 -32.56
CA VAL A 17 15.55 11.53 -32.22
C VAL A 17 14.80 10.22 -31.95
N VAL A 18 15.02 9.20 -32.77
CA VAL A 18 14.42 7.86 -32.58
C VAL A 18 14.95 7.22 -31.30
N ALA A 19 16.25 7.35 -31.01
CA ALA A 19 16.85 6.86 -29.77
C ALA A 19 16.28 7.61 -28.53
N ALA A 20 16.11 8.93 -28.60
CA ALA A 20 15.52 9.73 -27.54
C ALA A 20 14.03 9.38 -27.30
N ILE A 21 13.25 9.17 -28.37
CA ILE A 21 11.85 8.71 -28.28
C ILE A 21 11.79 7.30 -27.68
N GLY A 22 12.70 6.41 -28.08
CA GLY A 22 12.82 5.06 -27.53
C GLY A 22 13.16 5.05 -26.04
N LEU A 23 14.09 5.92 -25.61
CA LEU A 23 14.45 6.09 -24.19
C LEU A 23 13.29 6.69 -23.37
N LEU A 24 12.57 7.65 -23.93
CA LEU A 24 11.38 8.22 -23.28
C LEU A 24 10.23 7.19 -23.17
N ALA A 25 10.00 6.40 -24.20
CA ALA A 25 8.99 5.33 -24.19
C ALA A 25 9.37 4.21 -23.18
N PHE A 26 10.66 3.88 -23.09
CA PHE A 26 11.15 2.89 -22.12
C PHE A 26 11.04 3.39 -20.66
N SER A 27 11.28 4.66 -20.41
CA SER A 27 11.09 5.24 -19.07
C SER A 27 9.62 5.45 -18.67
N TRP A 28 8.67 5.43 -19.62
CA TRP A 28 7.24 5.49 -19.36
C TRP A 28 6.57 4.12 -19.23
N GLY A 29 7.25 3.05 -19.57
CA GLY A 29 6.82 1.66 -19.45
C GLY A 29 6.99 1.12 -18.02
N GLY A 30 6.43 1.79 -17.02
CA GLY A 30 6.26 1.21 -15.70
C GLY A 30 5.19 0.12 -15.76
N GLY A 31 5.61 -1.15 -15.91
CA GLY A 31 4.70 -2.29 -15.85
C GLY A 31 3.90 -2.26 -14.54
N LYS A 32 2.65 -2.74 -14.60
CA LYS A 32 1.87 -2.98 -13.39
C LYS A 32 2.65 -3.99 -12.53
N PRO A 33 2.70 -3.81 -11.20
CA PRO A 33 3.26 -4.84 -10.34
C PRO A 33 2.41 -6.10 -10.49
N ASN A 34 3.03 -7.24 -10.62
CA ASN A 34 2.36 -8.53 -10.74
C ASN A 34 3.26 -9.67 -10.29
N ASP A 35 3.98 -9.44 -9.19
CA ASP A 35 4.83 -10.44 -8.53
C ASP A 35 4.03 -11.30 -7.56
N LEU A 36 2.83 -10.85 -7.18
CA LEU A 36 1.85 -11.60 -6.41
C LEU A 36 0.50 -11.61 -7.14
N SER A 37 -0.34 -12.59 -6.85
CA SER A 37 -1.72 -12.68 -7.34
C SER A 37 -2.55 -13.40 -6.27
N ILE A 38 -2.74 -12.73 -5.13
CA ILE A 38 -3.43 -13.31 -3.97
C ILE A 38 -4.75 -12.55 -3.78
N PRO A 39 -5.91 -13.15 -4.04
CA PRO A 39 -7.18 -12.51 -3.76
C PRO A 39 -7.35 -12.33 -2.25
N VAL A 40 -7.76 -11.14 -1.85
CA VAL A 40 -8.15 -10.86 -0.46
C VAL A 40 -9.52 -11.50 -0.23
N GLY A 41 -9.63 -12.26 0.86
CA GLY A 41 -10.90 -12.85 1.28
C GLY A 41 -11.93 -11.78 1.65
N SER A 42 -13.21 -12.10 1.54
CA SER A 42 -14.29 -11.21 1.98
C SER A 42 -14.15 -10.90 3.46
N PHE A 43 -14.36 -9.64 3.81
CA PHE A 43 -14.41 -9.17 5.19
C PHE A 43 -15.39 -7.99 5.30
N GLU A 44 -15.88 -7.76 6.51
CA GLU A 44 -16.64 -6.58 6.92
C GLU A 44 -16.31 -6.33 8.39
N PHE A 45 -15.62 -5.21 8.67
CA PHE A 45 -15.07 -4.89 9.98
C PHE A 45 -15.41 -3.45 10.39
N THR A 46 -15.30 -3.15 11.67
CA THR A 46 -15.59 -1.82 12.21
C THR A 46 -14.35 -0.93 12.05
N ASP A 47 -14.52 0.26 11.49
CA ASP A 47 -13.44 1.24 11.37
C ASP A 47 -13.33 2.13 12.62
N GLN A 48 -12.34 3.03 12.62
CA GLN A 48 -12.05 3.97 13.71
C GLN A 48 -13.17 4.99 13.97
N ASP A 49 -14.13 5.14 13.09
CA ASP A 49 -15.30 6.03 13.23
C ASP A 49 -16.57 5.26 13.64
N GLY A 50 -16.46 3.94 13.84
CA GLY A 50 -17.57 3.05 14.20
C GLY A 50 -18.41 2.60 12.99
N GLY A 51 -18.01 2.94 11.78
CA GLY A 51 -18.63 2.48 10.53
C GLY A 51 -18.20 1.05 10.18
N GLN A 52 -19.01 0.38 9.34
CA GLN A 52 -18.60 -0.90 8.75
C GLN A 52 -17.87 -0.64 7.45
N VAL A 53 -16.74 -1.29 7.28
CA VAL A 53 -15.92 -1.24 6.06
C VAL A 53 -15.58 -2.66 5.65
N GLY A 54 -15.93 -3.00 4.43
CA GLY A 54 -15.69 -4.32 3.86
C GLY A 54 -14.89 -4.29 2.57
N LEU A 55 -14.56 -5.48 2.07
CA LEU A 55 -13.89 -5.61 0.78
C LEU A 55 -14.69 -4.95 -0.35
N ASP A 56 -16.03 -4.99 -0.26
CA ASP A 56 -16.91 -4.42 -1.28
C ASP A 56 -16.84 -2.89 -1.35
N ASP A 57 -16.57 -2.21 -0.24
CA ASP A 57 -16.36 -0.75 -0.18
C ASP A 57 -15.04 -0.31 -0.81
N LEU A 58 -14.08 -1.23 -0.89
CA LEU A 58 -12.76 -1.04 -1.48
C LEU A 58 -12.68 -1.48 -2.95
N LYS A 59 -13.71 -2.14 -3.49
CA LYS A 59 -13.78 -2.51 -4.90
C LYS A 59 -13.75 -1.28 -5.80
N GLY A 60 -13.02 -1.37 -6.90
CA GLY A 60 -12.81 -0.24 -7.82
C GLY A 60 -11.74 0.74 -7.36
N LYS A 61 -11.16 0.56 -6.18
CA LYS A 61 -10.11 1.41 -5.63
C LYS A 61 -8.79 0.63 -5.50
N VAL A 62 -7.69 1.34 -5.67
CA VAL A 62 -6.35 0.82 -5.27
C VAL A 62 -6.16 1.15 -3.79
N TRP A 63 -5.65 0.23 -3.03
CA TRP A 63 -5.41 0.44 -1.61
C TRP A 63 -4.13 -0.23 -1.11
N VAL A 64 -3.62 0.27 0.01
CA VAL A 64 -2.42 -0.27 0.66
C VAL A 64 -2.79 -0.73 2.06
N ALA A 65 -2.50 -2.00 2.36
CA ALA A 65 -2.79 -2.60 3.65
C ALA A 65 -1.54 -2.83 4.49
N HIS A 66 -1.69 -2.79 5.82
CA HIS A 66 -0.73 -3.31 6.77
C HIS A 66 -1.42 -3.80 8.06
N PHE A 67 -0.67 -4.53 8.88
CA PHE A 67 -1.11 -4.96 10.20
C PHE A 67 -0.43 -4.12 11.28
N MET A 68 -1.15 -3.82 12.35
CA MET A 68 -0.65 -3.01 13.47
C MET A 68 -1.47 -3.25 14.74
N PHE A 69 -1.03 -2.75 15.87
CA PHE A 69 -1.83 -2.60 17.08
C PHE A 69 -1.33 -1.43 17.93
N THR A 70 -2.23 -0.84 18.72
CA THR A 70 -1.94 0.43 19.43
C THR A 70 -0.94 0.29 20.57
N ASN A 71 -0.89 -0.90 21.22
CA ASN A 71 0.00 -1.19 22.35
C ASN A 71 1.37 -1.76 21.93
N CYS A 72 1.73 -1.62 20.66
CA CYS A 72 3.03 -2.03 20.15
C CYS A 72 4.11 -0.99 20.51
N SER A 73 5.14 -1.42 21.22
CA SER A 73 6.24 -0.54 21.64
C SER A 73 7.47 -0.60 20.73
N THR A 74 7.44 -1.41 19.68
CA THR A 74 8.62 -1.69 18.83
C THR A 74 8.45 -1.15 17.42
N VAL A 75 7.85 -1.91 16.52
CA VAL A 75 7.84 -1.61 15.07
C VAL A 75 6.60 -0.82 14.58
N CYS A 76 5.45 -0.96 15.25
CA CYS A 76 4.21 -0.32 14.77
C CYS A 76 4.28 1.21 14.69
N PRO A 77 4.93 1.94 15.61
CA PRO A 77 5.07 3.40 15.44
C PRO A 77 5.79 3.76 14.14
N THR A 78 6.84 3.04 13.78
CA THR A 78 7.57 3.24 12.52
C THR A 78 6.70 2.89 11.31
N LEU A 79 5.99 1.76 11.35
CA LEU A 79 5.08 1.36 10.25
C LEU A 79 3.96 2.39 10.06
N THR A 80 3.36 2.87 11.14
CA THR A 80 2.27 3.87 11.08
C THR A 80 2.77 5.22 10.58
N ALA A 81 3.95 5.67 11.03
CA ALA A 81 4.59 6.89 10.52
C ALA A 81 4.91 6.78 9.02
N ASN A 82 5.40 5.62 8.57
CA ASN A 82 5.67 5.36 7.17
C ASN A 82 4.38 5.29 6.34
N MET A 83 3.28 4.78 6.89
CA MET A 83 1.98 4.80 6.21
C MET A 83 1.44 6.22 6.09
N ALA A 84 1.57 7.06 7.12
CA ALA A 84 1.20 8.48 7.07
C ALA A 84 2.04 9.25 6.05
N LYS A 85 3.34 8.96 5.96
CA LYS A 85 4.18 9.51 4.89
C LYS A 85 3.73 9.05 3.51
N LEU A 86 3.40 7.77 3.34
CA LEU A 86 2.85 7.26 2.08
C LEU A 86 1.54 7.97 1.70
N GLN A 87 0.65 8.24 2.66
CA GLN A 87 -0.56 9.04 2.44
C GLN A 87 -0.24 10.41 1.85
N SER A 88 0.73 11.11 2.44
CA SER A 88 1.19 12.42 1.96
C SER A 88 1.78 12.36 0.55
N GLU A 89 2.56 11.33 0.23
CA GLU A 89 3.13 11.11 -1.11
C GLU A 89 2.05 10.83 -2.15
N ILE A 90 1.04 10.00 -1.83
CA ILE A 90 -0.12 9.72 -2.69
C ILE A 90 -0.85 11.03 -3.02
N LYS A 91 -1.15 11.83 -1.99
CA LYS A 91 -1.83 13.12 -2.11
C LYS A 91 -1.02 14.12 -2.94
N SER A 92 0.27 14.21 -2.69
CA SER A 92 1.19 15.09 -3.43
C SER A 92 1.32 14.72 -4.90
N ALA A 93 1.20 13.42 -5.22
CA ALA A 93 1.19 12.91 -6.60
C ALA A 93 -0.16 13.10 -7.31
N GLY A 94 -1.18 13.63 -6.64
CA GLY A 94 -2.55 13.77 -7.18
C GLY A 94 -3.24 12.43 -7.43
N LEU A 95 -2.82 11.38 -6.74
CA LEU A 95 -3.37 10.02 -6.87
C LEU A 95 -4.46 9.78 -5.82
N LYS A 96 -5.29 8.78 -6.08
CA LYS A 96 -6.30 8.29 -5.14
C LYS A 96 -5.97 6.84 -4.81
N ALA A 97 -5.74 6.55 -3.55
CA ALA A 97 -5.64 5.21 -3.01
C ALA A 97 -6.07 5.25 -1.55
N ASP A 98 -6.71 4.19 -1.07
CA ASP A 98 -7.10 4.07 0.32
C ASP A 98 -5.99 3.37 1.12
N LEU A 99 -5.91 3.66 2.42
CA LEU A 99 -5.01 3.01 3.37
C LEU A 99 -5.86 2.18 4.33
N VAL A 100 -5.45 0.94 4.57
CA VAL A 100 -6.18 0.02 5.43
C VAL A 100 -5.22 -0.57 6.47
N SER A 101 -5.50 -0.32 7.73
CA SER A 101 -4.77 -0.87 8.87
C SER A 101 -5.62 -1.91 9.56
N PHE A 102 -5.19 -3.15 9.62
CA PHE A 102 -5.87 -4.20 10.39
C PHE A 102 -5.24 -4.31 11.78
N SER A 103 -6.05 -4.11 12.84
CA SER A 103 -5.57 -4.38 14.20
C SER A 103 -5.32 -5.86 14.40
N VAL A 104 -4.21 -6.20 15.05
CA VAL A 104 -3.91 -7.58 15.48
C VAL A 104 -4.14 -7.78 16.98
N ASP A 105 -4.61 -6.77 17.70
CA ASP A 105 -5.02 -6.86 19.12
C ASP A 105 -6.46 -6.29 19.30
N PRO A 106 -7.47 -6.90 18.61
CA PRO A 106 -8.84 -6.36 18.57
C PRO A 106 -9.51 -6.31 19.95
N GLU A 107 -9.03 -7.06 20.92
CA GLU A 107 -9.53 -7.02 22.28
C GLU A 107 -9.21 -5.70 23.00
N LYS A 108 -8.10 -5.05 22.63
CA LYS A 108 -7.63 -3.78 23.21
C LYS A 108 -7.86 -2.59 22.27
N ASP A 109 -7.83 -2.82 20.97
CA ASP A 109 -7.94 -1.79 19.95
C ASP A 109 -9.40 -1.49 19.63
N THR A 110 -10.03 -0.65 20.47
CA THR A 110 -11.36 -0.11 20.15
C THR A 110 -11.27 0.91 18.99
N PRO A 111 -12.38 1.25 18.31
CA PRO A 111 -12.42 2.32 17.32
C PRO A 111 -11.75 3.60 17.80
N GLU A 112 -12.09 4.05 19.03
CA GLU A 112 -11.53 5.27 19.63
C GLU A 112 -10.03 5.16 19.89
N ALA A 113 -9.54 3.97 20.29
CA ALA A 113 -8.11 3.73 20.51
C ALA A 113 -7.34 3.82 19.19
N LEU A 114 -7.86 3.21 18.11
CA LEU A 114 -7.31 3.28 16.78
C LEU A 114 -7.28 4.71 16.23
N LYS A 115 -8.41 5.44 16.35
CA LYS A 115 -8.50 6.85 15.96
C LYS A 115 -7.48 7.72 16.67
N THR A 116 -7.39 7.56 18.00
CA THR A 116 -6.43 8.30 18.84
C THR A 116 -4.99 7.95 18.48
N TYR A 117 -4.71 6.68 18.18
CA TYR A 117 -3.37 6.24 17.84
C TYR A 117 -2.94 6.79 16.48
N ILE A 118 -3.73 6.63 15.42
CA ILE A 118 -3.40 7.12 14.07
C ILE A 118 -3.34 8.65 14.05
N GLY A 119 -4.20 9.32 14.81
CA GLY A 119 -4.21 10.79 14.96
C GLY A 119 -2.91 11.38 15.49
N LYS A 120 -1.98 10.57 16.03
CA LYS A 120 -0.62 11.02 16.39
C LYS A 120 0.30 11.19 15.18
N PHE A 121 -0.08 10.63 14.02
CA PHE A 121 0.74 10.58 12.81
C PHE A 121 0.16 11.38 11.65
N THR A 122 -1.16 11.59 11.62
CA THR A 122 -1.86 12.36 10.60
C THR A 122 -3.16 12.96 11.14
N ASP A 123 -3.50 14.17 10.70
CA ASP A 123 -4.81 14.79 10.96
C ASP A 123 -5.85 14.42 9.90
N ASP A 124 -5.45 13.77 8.82
CA ASP A 124 -6.32 13.41 7.69
C ASP A 124 -6.61 11.91 7.67
N LEU A 125 -7.82 11.54 8.10
CA LEU A 125 -8.30 10.15 8.07
C LEU A 125 -9.26 9.87 6.89
N SER A 126 -9.41 10.79 5.94
CA SER A 126 -10.44 10.72 4.88
C SER A 126 -10.30 9.52 3.93
N ASN A 127 -9.10 8.96 3.80
CA ASN A 127 -8.80 7.78 2.99
C ASN A 127 -8.05 6.70 3.80
N TRP A 128 -8.17 6.73 5.13
CA TRP A 128 -7.51 5.75 6.01
C TRP A 128 -8.53 5.05 6.89
N HIS A 129 -8.62 3.73 6.75
CA HIS A 129 -9.50 2.85 7.52
C HIS A 129 -8.66 2.00 8.46
N ALA A 130 -8.84 2.19 9.77
CA ALA A 130 -8.23 1.37 10.81
C ALA A 130 -9.29 0.42 11.36
N LEU A 131 -9.13 -0.85 11.11
CA LEU A 131 -10.17 -1.86 11.26
C LEU A 131 -9.97 -2.71 12.50
N THR A 132 -11.09 -2.96 13.20
CA THR A 132 -11.22 -3.79 14.40
C THR A 132 -12.61 -4.43 14.45
N GLY A 133 -13.08 -4.91 15.63
CA GLY A 133 -14.45 -5.44 15.80
C GLY A 133 -14.61 -6.90 15.43
N TYR A 134 -13.52 -7.64 15.37
CA TYR A 134 -13.45 -9.08 15.14
C TYR A 134 -12.72 -9.78 16.30
N SER A 135 -12.73 -11.10 16.35
CA SER A 135 -11.94 -11.86 17.31
C SER A 135 -10.46 -11.97 16.90
N PHE A 136 -9.59 -12.33 17.85
CA PHE A 136 -8.18 -12.60 17.53
C PHE A 136 -8.05 -13.76 16.55
N GLU A 137 -8.85 -14.79 16.69
CA GLU A 137 -8.89 -15.97 15.82
C GLU A 137 -9.28 -15.58 14.39
N ASP A 138 -10.24 -14.64 14.24
CA ASP A 138 -10.68 -14.16 12.92
C ASP A 138 -9.53 -13.44 12.20
N ILE A 139 -8.83 -12.51 12.88
CA ILE A 139 -7.73 -11.77 12.26
C ILE A 139 -6.52 -12.66 11.99
N GLN A 140 -6.26 -13.67 12.83
CA GLN A 140 -5.23 -14.66 12.61
C GLN A 140 -5.51 -15.48 11.34
N ALA A 141 -6.74 -15.99 11.20
CA ALA A 141 -7.16 -16.74 10.01
C ALA A 141 -7.15 -15.84 8.76
N PHE A 142 -7.67 -14.61 8.86
CA PHE A 142 -7.69 -13.65 7.76
C PHE A 142 -6.28 -13.28 7.29
N GLY A 143 -5.36 -13.00 8.20
CA GLY A 143 -3.96 -12.71 7.88
C GLY A 143 -3.28 -13.87 7.15
N GLN A 144 -3.49 -15.09 7.63
CA GLN A 144 -2.93 -16.29 6.99
C GLN A 144 -3.54 -16.58 5.62
N LEU A 145 -4.86 -16.50 5.48
CA LEU A 145 -5.55 -16.87 4.26
C LEU A 145 -5.43 -15.81 3.16
N SER A 146 -5.56 -14.52 3.53
CA SER A 146 -5.61 -13.42 2.57
C SER A 146 -4.25 -12.79 2.31
N PHE A 147 -3.38 -12.67 3.33
CA PHE A 147 -2.10 -11.94 3.23
C PHE A 147 -0.88 -12.85 3.32
N LYS A 148 -1.08 -14.16 3.60
CA LYS A 148 -0.01 -15.14 3.81
C LYS A 148 0.99 -14.67 4.89
N THR A 149 0.48 -14.02 5.92
CA THR A 149 1.23 -13.55 7.08
C THR A 149 0.79 -14.24 8.35
N ALA A 150 1.74 -14.61 9.21
CA ALA A 150 1.42 -15.16 10.52
C ALA A 150 1.07 -14.02 11.49
N ILE A 151 0.06 -14.25 12.34
CA ILE A 151 -0.31 -13.39 13.45
C ILE A 151 -0.37 -14.31 14.68
N GLN A 152 0.41 -14.01 15.72
CA GLN A 152 0.54 -14.87 16.90
C GLN A 152 0.69 -14.02 18.15
N LYS A 153 -0.05 -14.35 19.22
CA LYS A 153 0.21 -13.77 20.55
C LYS A 153 1.58 -14.27 21.03
N ASP A 154 2.37 -13.35 21.61
CA ASP A 154 3.61 -13.75 22.25
C ASP A 154 3.30 -14.62 23.48
N ALA A 155 4.11 -15.67 23.69
CA ALA A 155 3.90 -16.62 24.78
C ALA A 155 4.17 -16.03 26.19
N ILE A 156 4.89 -14.91 26.27
CA ILE A 156 5.39 -14.35 27.54
C ILE A 156 4.92 -12.91 27.79
N GLY A 157 4.20 -12.28 26.85
CA GLY A 157 3.85 -10.87 26.98
C GLY A 157 2.57 -10.48 26.25
N ASP A 158 2.23 -9.20 26.36
CA ASP A 158 1.08 -8.56 25.71
C ASP A 158 1.35 -8.15 24.25
N GLN A 159 2.40 -8.70 23.66
CA GLN A 159 2.80 -8.37 22.29
C GLN A 159 2.21 -9.38 21.30
N VAL A 160 1.98 -8.91 20.08
CA VAL A 160 1.51 -9.74 18.97
C VAL A 160 2.56 -9.71 17.86
N ILE A 161 3.05 -10.89 17.50
CA ILE A 161 3.96 -11.07 16.35
C ILE A 161 3.12 -11.02 15.08
N HIS A 162 3.46 -10.13 14.15
CA HIS A 162 2.77 -9.98 12.87
C HIS A 162 3.75 -9.54 11.76
N GLY A 163 3.31 -9.62 10.50
CA GLY A 163 4.09 -9.16 9.36
C GLY A 163 4.24 -7.64 9.33
N ILE A 164 5.40 -7.18 8.88
CA ILE A 164 5.77 -5.75 8.78
C ILE A 164 5.61 -5.19 7.35
N SER A 165 4.99 -5.93 6.45
CA SER A 165 4.87 -5.54 5.05
C SER A 165 3.72 -4.57 4.79
N PHE A 166 3.91 -3.70 3.80
CA PHE A 166 2.83 -2.98 3.13
C PHE A 166 2.40 -3.78 1.90
N TYR A 167 1.12 -4.07 1.80
CA TYR A 167 0.53 -4.85 0.72
C TYR A 167 -0.23 -3.94 -0.23
N LEU A 168 0.15 -3.92 -1.50
CA LEU A 168 -0.56 -3.17 -2.53
C LEU A 168 -1.65 -4.05 -3.14
N VAL A 169 -2.88 -3.57 -3.07
CA VAL A 169 -4.07 -4.26 -3.56
C VAL A 169 -4.67 -3.46 -4.71
N ASP A 170 -5.00 -4.14 -5.78
CA ASP A 170 -5.62 -3.53 -6.95
C ASP A 170 -7.14 -3.36 -6.80
N ALA A 171 -7.75 -2.72 -7.79
CA ALA A 171 -9.18 -2.45 -7.82
C ALA A 171 -10.08 -3.70 -7.84
N SER A 172 -9.53 -4.88 -8.12
CA SER A 172 -10.25 -6.16 -8.05
C SER A 172 -10.24 -6.78 -6.64
N GLY A 173 -9.46 -6.23 -5.71
CA GLY A 173 -9.22 -6.81 -4.40
C GLY A 173 -8.12 -7.87 -4.40
N THR A 174 -7.18 -7.80 -5.36
CA THR A 174 -6.05 -8.74 -5.47
C THR A 174 -4.77 -8.07 -4.99
N ILE A 175 -4.04 -8.70 -4.08
CA ILE A 175 -2.70 -8.27 -3.68
C ILE A 175 -1.76 -8.54 -4.86
N VAL A 176 -1.18 -7.48 -5.41
CA VAL A 176 -0.30 -7.55 -6.58
C VAL A 176 1.17 -7.49 -6.21
N THR A 177 1.52 -6.90 -5.09
CA THR A 177 2.88 -6.89 -4.54
C THR A 177 2.89 -6.51 -3.06
N LYS A 178 4.02 -6.68 -2.41
CA LYS A 178 4.28 -6.19 -1.05
C LYS A 178 5.64 -5.52 -0.95
N TYR A 179 5.76 -4.63 0.03
CA TYR A 179 6.99 -3.87 0.30
C TYR A 179 7.38 -3.99 1.76
N ASP A 180 8.64 -3.73 2.07
CA ASP A 180 9.07 -3.55 3.44
C ASP A 180 8.40 -2.29 4.03
N GLY A 181 7.63 -2.44 5.09
CA GLY A 181 6.95 -1.32 5.75
C GLY A 181 7.87 -0.50 6.66
N GLN A 182 9.03 -1.02 7.05
CA GLN A 182 10.02 -0.28 7.84
C GLN A 182 10.87 0.66 6.98
N ASP A 183 11.14 0.28 5.73
CA ASP A 183 11.85 1.11 4.74
C ASP A 183 11.11 1.06 3.38
N PRO A 184 9.92 1.70 3.28
CA PRO A 184 9.11 1.62 2.08
C PRO A 184 9.75 2.36 0.90
N PRO A 185 9.82 1.72 -0.29
CA PRO A 185 10.30 2.38 -1.50
C PRO A 185 9.19 3.30 -2.08
N TYR A 186 8.93 4.45 -1.46
CA TYR A 186 7.80 5.34 -1.76
C TYR A 186 7.65 5.64 -3.24
N SER A 187 8.73 5.99 -3.93
CA SER A 187 8.70 6.31 -5.36
C SER A 187 8.21 5.13 -6.21
N GLN A 188 8.57 3.90 -5.83
CA GLN A 188 8.10 2.70 -6.50
C GLN A 188 6.62 2.44 -6.19
N ILE A 189 6.20 2.59 -4.92
CA ILE A 189 4.80 2.44 -4.51
C ILE A 189 3.92 3.41 -5.28
N ILE A 190 4.28 4.70 -5.34
CA ILE A 190 3.56 5.74 -6.09
C ILE A 190 3.48 5.41 -7.59
N LYS A 191 4.58 4.93 -8.19
CA LYS A 191 4.58 4.48 -9.59
C LYS A 191 3.61 3.33 -9.82
N HIS A 192 3.57 2.36 -8.91
CA HIS A 192 2.68 1.20 -9.02
C HIS A 192 1.21 1.60 -8.79
N ILE A 193 0.89 2.42 -7.79
CA ILE A 193 -0.47 2.97 -7.60
C ILE A 193 -0.93 3.67 -8.87
N LYS A 194 -0.10 4.54 -9.46
CA LYS A 194 -0.41 5.25 -10.71
C LYS A 194 -0.67 4.30 -11.89
N ALA A 195 0.03 3.18 -11.96
CA ALA A 195 -0.16 2.18 -13.02
C ALA A 195 -1.46 1.37 -12.85
N LEU A 196 -1.91 1.17 -11.60
CA LEU A 196 -3.14 0.44 -11.27
C LEU A 196 -4.40 1.32 -11.32
N SER A 197 -4.27 2.65 -11.19
CA SER A 197 -5.37 3.62 -11.20
C SER A 197 -5.80 4.08 -12.61
N ARG A 198 -5.29 3.42 -13.66
CA ARG A 198 -5.58 3.73 -15.08
C ARG A 198 -6.71 2.90 -15.65
#